data_8e76a507ceffc1d18eaf63db177aca54
#
_entry.id   8e76a507ceffc1d18eaf63db177aca54
#
_cell.length_a   1.000
_cell.length_b   1.000
_cell.length_c   1.000
_cell.angle_alpha   90.00
_cell.angle_beta   90.00
_cell.angle_gamma   90.00
#
_symmetry.space_group_name_H-M   'P 1'
#
loop_
_entity.id
_entity.type
_entity.pdbx_description
1 polymer ?
#
loop_
_entity_poly.entity_id
_entity_poly.type
_entity_poly.pdbx_seq_one_letter_code
_entity_poly.pdbx_strand_id
1 'polypeptide(L)'
;MRLLVTGGSSFLGAWLCQRAAPNHDVVALHHSTALRLNGVTPMRVDLRRGRDVARLQAVGADAVVHVACKIKAPGPGEASAAEAAAQINRQLMDAVLALELPTVYASSTVVHWSQDTPYARSRREDERRLRESGLPYAILRPSAPYGPRLATHQPRHRESFHTLAALVQRSPVVPVIGDGTYRRQPVHVDDFSDAVLALLQAGLPSRAFEAGGGEALTMNAIIARLAALARRQPRVLHLPKALFVQAARLAPDFDPSLIAAADEDELADPAELEAQTGLVMRPFTDGARDLVR
;
A
#
# COMPACT_ATOMS: atom_id res chain seq x y z
N MET A 1 -19.80 5.07 -12.12
CA MET A 1 -18.58 5.60 -12.71
C MET A 1 -17.78 4.47 -13.32
N ARG A 2 -17.04 4.75 -14.39
CA ARG A 2 -16.02 3.84 -14.92
C ARG A 2 -14.65 4.20 -14.31
N LEU A 3 -14.04 3.30 -13.58
CA LEU A 3 -12.80 3.52 -12.86
C LEU A 3 -11.63 2.79 -13.52
N LEU A 4 -10.53 3.48 -13.78
CA LEU A 4 -9.24 2.88 -14.10
C LEU A 4 -8.46 2.66 -12.80
N VAL A 5 -8.17 1.42 -12.44
CA VAL A 5 -7.37 1.10 -11.25
C VAL A 5 -6.00 0.60 -11.69
N THR A 6 -4.96 1.44 -11.53
CA THR A 6 -3.58 0.99 -11.78
C THR A 6 -3.11 0.11 -10.63
N GLY A 7 -2.26 -0.87 -10.93
CA GLY A 7 -1.82 -1.80 -9.89
C GLY A 7 -2.94 -2.72 -9.39
N GLY A 8 -3.98 -2.95 -10.20
CA GLY A 8 -5.12 -3.80 -9.86
C GLY A 8 -4.74 -5.22 -9.40
N SER A 9 -3.54 -5.70 -9.72
CA SER A 9 -3.03 -7.00 -9.26
C SER A 9 -2.19 -6.94 -7.97
N SER A 10 -2.06 -5.76 -7.33
CA SER A 10 -1.47 -5.62 -5.99
C SER A 10 -2.49 -6.00 -4.90
N PHE A 11 -2.03 -6.09 -3.66
CA PHE A 11 -2.93 -6.36 -2.52
C PHE A 11 -4.02 -5.29 -2.40
N LEU A 12 -3.65 -4.01 -2.26
CA LEU A 12 -4.61 -2.90 -2.18
C LEU A 12 -5.46 -2.78 -3.44
N GLY A 13 -4.83 -2.88 -4.62
CA GLY A 13 -5.55 -2.70 -5.89
C GLY A 13 -6.59 -3.79 -6.15
N ALA A 14 -6.28 -5.05 -5.82
CA ALA A 14 -7.21 -6.16 -6.03
C ALA A 14 -8.42 -6.07 -5.08
N TRP A 15 -8.20 -5.73 -3.82
CA TRP A 15 -9.27 -5.48 -2.84
C TRP A 15 -10.15 -4.31 -3.25
N LEU A 16 -9.53 -3.19 -3.63
CA LEU A 16 -10.27 -2.03 -4.14
C LEU A 16 -11.12 -2.37 -5.35
N CYS A 17 -10.56 -3.09 -6.34
CA CYS A 17 -11.31 -3.53 -7.51
C CYS A 17 -12.51 -4.40 -7.12
N GLN A 18 -12.33 -5.35 -6.21
CA GLN A 18 -13.40 -6.21 -5.74
C GLN A 18 -14.47 -5.41 -4.99
N ARG A 19 -14.07 -4.43 -4.17
CA ARG A 19 -14.98 -3.59 -3.39
C ARG A 19 -15.77 -2.61 -4.26
N ALA A 20 -15.16 -2.10 -5.32
CA ALA A 20 -15.76 -1.15 -6.26
C ALA A 20 -16.73 -1.81 -7.25
N ALA A 21 -16.47 -3.06 -7.68
CA ALA A 21 -17.17 -3.74 -8.75
C ALA A 21 -18.72 -3.81 -8.62
N PRO A 22 -19.33 -3.92 -7.41
CA PRO A 22 -20.78 -3.93 -7.29
C PRO A 22 -21.47 -2.64 -7.77
N ASN A 23 -20.80 -1.48 -7.68
CA ASN A 23 -21.37 -0.17 -7.93
C ASN A 23 -20.66 0.64 -9.02
N HIS A 24 -19.57 0.11 -9.58
CA HIS A 24 -18.74 0.80 -10.58
C HIS A 24 -18.32 -0.16 -11.70
N ASP A 25 -18.14 0.40 -12.90
CA ASP A 25 -17.48 -0.31 -14.01
C ASP A 25 -15.95 -0.20 -13.79
N VAL A 26 -15.33 -1.31 -13.38
CA VAL A 26 -13.93 -1.31 -12.96
C VAL A 26 -13.05 -1.93 -14.03
N VAL A 27 -12.12 -1.14 -14.56
CA VAL A 27 -11.03 -1.60 -15.44
C VAL A 27 -9.75 -1.69 -14.63
N ALA A 28 -9.34 -2.90 -14.29
CA ALA A 28 -8.17 -3.16 -13.46
C ALA A 28 -6.92 -3.38 -14.31
N LEU A 29 -5.98 -2.44 -14.22
CA LEU A 29 -4.74 -2.49 -14.98
C LEU A 29 -3.72 -3.39 -14.29
N HIS A 30 -3.14 -4.31 -15.06
CA HIS A 30 -2.08 -5.19 -14.58
C HIS A 30 -0.94 -5.30 -15.61
N HIS A 31 0.28 -5.54 -15.16
CA HIS A 31 1.45 -5.70 -16.02
C HIS A 31 1.86 -7.16 -16.16
N SER A 32 2.40 -7.76 -15.11
CA SER A 32 3.01 -9.09 -15.14
C SER A 32 2.18 -10.17 -14.43
N THR A 33 1.32 -9.79 -13.50
CA THR A 33 0.46 -10.72 -12.75
C THR A 33 -0.97 -10.57 -13.24
N ALA A 34 -1.52 -11.62 -13.84
CA ALA A 34 -2.90 -11.61 -14.31
C ALA A 34 -3.86 -11.48 -13.11
N LEU A 35 -4.96 -10.77 -13.33
CA LEU A 35 -6.02 -10.58 -12.35
C LEU A 35 -7.29 -11.27 -12.83
N ARG A 36 -7.97 -11.97 -11.93
CA ARG A 36 -9.27 -12.59 -12.18
C ARG A 36 -10.18 -12.31 -10.99
N LEU A 37 -11.04 -11.32 -11.13
CA LEU A 37 -12.05 -10.94 -10.15
C LEU A 37 -13.40 -10.82 -10.83
N ASN A 38 -14.46 -11.24 -10.16
CA ASN A 38 -15.82 -11.14 -10.69
C ASN A 38 -16.25 -9.66 -10.80
N GLY A 39 -16.89 -9.29 -11.91
CA GLY A 39 -17.36 -7.92 -12.13
C GLY A 39 -16.26 -6.90 -12.44
N VAL A 40 -15.02 -7.35 -12.67
CA VAL A 40 -13.87 -6.50 -12.96
C VAL A 40 -13.32 -6.85 -14.35
N THR A 41 -13.08 -5.84 -15.17
CA THR A 41 -12.46 -6.00 -16.50
C THR A 41 -10.93 -5.91 -16.36
N PRO A 42 -10.17 -7.01 -16.48
CA PRO A 42 -8.73 -6.96 -16.43
C PRO A 42 -8.16 -6.43 -17.74
N MET A 43 -7.22 -5.49 -17.67
CA MET A 43 -6.52 -4.97 -18.84
C MET A 43 -5.01 -5.03 -18.65
N ARG A 44 -4.32 -5.78 -19.53
CA ARG A 44 -2.87 -5.85 -19.50
C ARG A 44 -2.27 -4.63 -20.20
N VAL A 45 -1.49 -3.85 -19.47
CA VAL A 45 -0.81 -2.64 -19.97
C VAL A 45 0.57 -2.48 -19.34
N ASP A 46 1.46 -1.81 -20.07
CA ASP A 46 2.70 -1.26 -19.54
C ASP A 46 2.61 0.27 -19.62
N LEU A 47 2.31 0.92 -18.51
CA LEU A 47 2.12 2.37 -18.42
C LEU A 47 3.37 3.19 -18.87
N ARG A 48 4.52 2.55 -18.99
CA ARG A 48 5.75 3.19 -19.52
C ARG A 48 5.76 3.29 -21.04
N ARG A 49 4.75 2.73 -21.72
CA ARG A 49 4.65 2.72 -23.18
C ARG A 49 3.55 3.67 -23.64
N GLY A 50 3.89 4.73 -24.37
CA GLY A 50 2.92 5.73 -24.84
C GLY A 50 1.72 5.14 -25.59
N ARG A 51 1.92 4.05 -26.39
CA ARG A 51 0.81 3.36 -27.07
C ARG A 51 -0.22 2.76 -26.10
N ASP A 52 0.21 2.32 -24.92
CA ASP A 52 -0.71 1.77 -23.94
C ASP A 52 -1.47 2.90 -23.21
N VAL A 53 -0.85 4.06 -22.99
CA VAL A 53 -1.52 5.27 -22.48
C VAL A 53 -2.63 5.72 -23.44
N ALA A 54 -2.35 5.79 -24.76
CA ALA A 54 -3.37 6.13 -25.77
C ALA A 54 -4.56 5.15 -25.77
N ARG A 55 -4.31 3.87 -25.54
CA ARG A 55 -5.40 2.87 -25.38
C ARG A 55 -6.24 3.13 -24.13
N LEU A 56 -5.64 3.60 -23.05
CA LEU A 56 -6.36 3.93 -21.82
C LEU A 56 -7.24 5.17 -21.97
N GLN A 57 -6.80 6.18 -22.73
CA GLN A 57 -7.63 7.34 -23.06
C GLN A 57 -8.92 6.92 -23.82
N ALA A 58 -8.81 5.91 -24.68
CA ALA A 58 -9.98 5.37 -25.42
C ALA A 58 -10.95 4.55 -24.55
N VAL A 59 -10.62 4.21 -23.30
CA VAL A 59 -11.52 3.48 -22.38
C VAL A 59 -12.70 4.35 -21.94
N GLY A 60 -12.54 5.69 -21.93
CA GLY A 60 -13.59 6.63 -21.50
C GLY A 60 -13.89 6.48 -20.01
N ALA A 61 -12.84 6.45 -19.18
CA ALA A 61 -12.98 6.38 -17.73
C ALA A 61 -13.31 7.75 -17.14
N ASP A 62 -14.02 7.74 -16.02
CA ASP A 62 -14.40 8.95 -15.28
C ASP A 62 -13.30 9.38 -14.27
N ALA A 63 -12.52 8.43 -13.79
CA ALA A 63 -11.45 8.68 -12.81
C ALA A 63 -10.38 7.58 -12.82
N VAL A 64 -9.20 7.93 -12.30
CA VAL A 64 -8.09 6.99 -12.05
C VAL A 64 -7.91 6.77 -10.55
N VAL A 65 -7.76 5.50 -10.13
CA VAL A 65 -7.20 5.19 -8.82
C VAL A 65 -5.80 4.62 -9.02
N HIS A 66 -4.80 5.41 -8.65
CA HIS A 66 -3.40 5.07 -8.86
C HIS A 66 -2.80 4.38 -7.63
N VAL A 67 -2.76 3.03 -7.68
CA VAL A 67 -2.19 2.16 -6.64
C VAL A 67 -0.87 1.54 -7.08
N ALA A 68 -0.59 1.54 -8.39
CA ALA A 68 0.62 0.95 -8.92
C ALA A 68 1.87 1.61 -8.35
N CYS A 69 2.75 0.79 -7.79
CA CYS A 69 4.02 1.27 -7.30
C CYS A 69 5.08 0.18 -7.42
N LYS A 70 6.34 0.60 -7.53
CA LYS A 70 7.50 -0.27 -7.51
C LYS A 70 8.36 0.11 -6.30
N ILE A 71 8.58 -0.84 -5.40
CA ILE A 71 9.47 -0.64 -4.24
C ILE A 71 10.89 -1.03 -4.63
N LYS A 72 11.05 -2.17 -5.34
CA LYS A 72 12.34 -2.71 -5.78
C LYS A 72 12.28 -3.09 -7.26
N ALA A 73 13.30 -2.74 -8.02
CA ALA A 73 13.49 -3.15 -9.42
C ALA A 73 14.77 -3.97 -9.60
N PRO A 74 14.94 -4.76 -10.68
CA PRO A 74 16.21 -5.40 -10.99
C PRO A 74 17.34 -4.36 -11.12
N GLY A 75 18.50 -4.65 -10.54
CA GLY A 75 19.68 -3.78 -10.61
C GLY A 75 20.91 -4.48 -10.03
N PRO A 76 22.12 -4.00 -10.35
CA PRO A 76 23.39 -4.62 -9.95
C PRO A 76 23.72 -4.46 -8.45
N GLY A 77 22.84 -3.91 -7.66
CA GLY A 77 22.96 -3.71 -6.21
C GLY A 77 21.74 -3.02 -5.63
N GLU A 78 21.63 -2.99 -4.29
CA GLU A 78 20.46 -2.47 -3.58
C GLU A 78 20.15 -1.00 -3.93
N ALA A 79 21.16 -0.13 -3.91
CA ALA A 79 20.99 1.29 -4.24
C ALA A 79 20.53 1.51 -5.68
N SER A 80 21.13 0.80 -6.63
CA SER A 80 20.75 0.86 -8.06
C SER A 80 19.33 0.32 -8.28
N ALA A 81 18.95 -0.74 -7.57
CA ALA A 81 17.60 -1.31 -7.63
C ALA A 81 16.53 -0.35 -7.08
N ALA A 82 16.85 0.39 -6.00
CA ALA A 82 15.96 1.38 -5.41
C ALA A 82 15.79 2.61 -6.32
N GLU A 83 16.86 3.14 -6.92
CA GLU A 83 16.79 4.24 -7.88
C GLU A 83 16.04 3.84 -9.17
N ALA A 84 16.27 2.63 -9.69
CA ALA A 84 15.51 2.12 -10.82
C ALA A 84 14.01 1.99 -10.51
N ALA A 85 13.65 1.60 -9.29
CA ALA A 85 12.26 1.57 -8.84
C ALA A 85 11.66 2.97 -8.77
N ALA A 86 12.38 3.95 -8.23
CA ALA A 86 11.96 5.36 -8.19
C ALA A 86 11.74 5.92 -9.60
N GLN A 87 12.63 5.60 -10.55
CA GLN A 87 12.45 5.99 -11.94
C GLN A 87 11.19 5.37 -12.58
N ILE A 88 10.91 4.10 -12.30
CA ILE A 88 9.68 3.45 -12.75
C ILE A 88 8.46 4.17 -12.18
N ASN A 89 8.45 4.51 -10.89
CA ASN A 89 7.32 5.22 -10.26
C ASN A 89 7.06 6.56 -10.95
N ARG A 90 8.11 7.35 -11.24
CA ARG A 90 7.97 8.59 -12.02
C ARG A 90 7.29 8.36 -13.37
N GLN A 91 7.68 7.33 -14.11
CA GLN A 91 7.07 6.98 -15.40
C GLN A 91 5.60 6.54 -15.26
N LEU A 92 5.25 5.85 -14.15
CA LEU A 92 3.87 5.49 -13.87
C LEU A 92 3.02 6.73 -13.61
N MET A 93 3.53 7.70 -12.84
CA MET A 93 2.85 8.96 -12.59
C MET A 93 2.74 9.81 -13.87
N ASP A 94 3.78 9.85 -14.73
CA ASP A 94 3.71 10.48 -16.06
C ASP A 94 2.52 9.97 -16.86
N ALA A 95 2.37 8.65 -16.90
CA ALA A 95 1.27 8.01 -17.62
C ALA A 95 -0.11 8.34 -17.02
N VAL A 96 -0.22 8.42 -15.70
CA VAL A 96 -1.47 8.78 -15.01
C VAL A 96 -1.85 10.22 -15.31
N LEU A 97 -0.92 11.16 -15.18
CA LEU A 97 -1.16 12.58 -15.47
C LEU A 97 -1.53 12.81 -16.94
N ALA A 98 -0.96 12.05 -17.87
CA ALA A 98 -1.28 12.13 -19.31
C ALA A 98 -2.70 11.65 -19.65
N LEU A 99 -3.42 10.99 -18.72
CA LEU A 99 -4.83 10.65 -18.89
C LEU A 99 -5.75 11.85 -18.66
N GLU A 100 -5.28 12.90 -17.99
CA GLU A 100 -6.04 14.14 -17.68
C GLU A 100 -7.37 13.85 -16.94
N LEU A 101 -7.38 12.83 -16.07
CA LEU A 101 -8.56 12.42 -15.32
C LEU A 101 -8.45 12.77 -13.82
N PRO A 102 -9.59 13.00 -13.14
CA PRO A 102 -9.64 13.05 -11.69
C PRO A 102 -8.93 11.84 -11.07
N THR A 103 -8.04 12.05 -10.10
CA THR A 103 -7.13 10.99 -9.63
C THR A 103 -7.15 10.82 -8.12
N VAL A 104 -7.43 9.60 -7.65
CA VAL A 104 -7.09 9.17 -6.29
C VAL A 104 -5.71 8.50 -6.32
N TYR A 105 -4.79 9.01 -5.53
CA TYR A 105 -3.42 8.49 -5.46
C TYR A 105 -3.15 7.80 -4.12
N ALA A 106 -2.85 6.52 -4.15
CA ALA A 106 -2.33 5.79 -3.01
C ALA A 106 -0.83 6.09 -2.85
N SER A 107 -0.53 7.10 -2.04
CA SER A 107 0.84 7.45 -1.63
C SER A 107 1.32 6.51 -0.51
N SER A 108 1.98 7.00 0.52
CA SER A 108 2.42 6.25 1.69
C SER A 108 2.86 7.20 2.80
N THR A 109 2.78 6.76 4.05
CA THR A 109 3.39 7.44 5.22
C THR A 109 4.90 7.65 5.12
N VAL A 110 5.58 6.92 4.24
CA VAL A 110 7.03 7.10 3.99
C VAL A 110 7.41 8.51 3.55
N VAL A 111 6.45 9.32 3.08
CA VAL A 111 6.68 10.74 2.76
C VAL A 111 7.15 11.55 3.99
N HIS A 112 6.83 11.08 5.20
CA HIS A 112 7.20 11.71 6.48
C HIS A 112 8.51 11.18 7.06
N TRP A 113 9.11 10.14 6.47
CA TRP A 113 10.36 9.60 6.99
C TRP A 113 11.45 10.65 7.00
N SER A 114 12.21 10.70 8.09
CA SER A 114 13.40 11.54 8.23
C SER A 114 14.50 11.15 7.24
N GLN A 115 14.54 9.89 6.84
CA GLN A 115 15.51 9.34 5.91
C GLN A 115 15.08 9.54 4.46
N ASP A 116 15.97 10.11 3.66
CA ASP A 116 15.73 10.40 2.25
C ASP A 116 16.00 9.18 1.35
N THR A 117 15.16 8.16 1.47
CA THR A 117 15.25 6.98 0.59
C THR A 117 14.73 7.29 -0.83
N PRO A 118 15.21 6.59 -1.88
CA PRO A 118 14.68 6.75 -3.23
C PRO A 118 13.16 6.55 -3.32
N TYR A 119 12.62 5.63 -2.52
CA TYR A 119 11.19 5.39 -2.43
C TYR A 119 10.45 6.58 -1.82
N ALA A 120 10.89 7.12 -0.68
CA ALA A 120 10.29 8.29 -0.05
C ALA A 120 10.36 9.53 -0.98
N ARG A 121 11.50 9.76 -1.64
CA ARG A 121 11.63 10.83 -2.65
C ARG A 121 10.62 10.67 -3.79
N SER A 122 10.46 9.45 -4.35
CA SER A 122 9.52 9.24 -5.44
C SER A 122 8.08 9.51 -5.01
N ARG A 123 7.67 9.13 -3.76
CA ARG A 123 6.33 9.41 -3.25
C ARG A 123 6.09 10.92 -3.08
N ARG A 124 7.04 11.66 -2.47
CA ARG A 124 6.96 13.11 -2.33
C ARG A 124 6.88 13.83 -3.67
N GLU A 125 7.67 13.39 -4.65
CA GLU A 125 7.66 13.95 -6.00
C GLU A 125 6.35 13.67 -6.73
N ASP A 126 5.82 12.45 -6.66
CA ASP A 126 4.53 12.08 -7.26
C ASP A 126 3.39 12.91 -6.65
N GLU A 127 3.36 13.11 -5.31
CA GLU A 127 2.38 13.98 -4.66
C GLU A 127 2.49 15.43 -5.12
N ARG A 128 3.72 15.98 -5.23
CA ARG A 128 3.95 17.34 -5.70
C ARG A 128 3.40 17.51 -7.12
N ARG A 129 3.74 16.63 -8.03
CA ARG A 129 3.33 16.64 -9.43
C ARG A 129 1.82 16.54 -9.60
N LEU A 130 1.17 15.70 -8.80
CA LEU A 130 -0.28 15.60 -8.82
C LEU A 130 -0.95 16.89 -8.33
N ARG A 131 -0.41 17.54 -7.28
CA ARG A 131 -0.91 18.84 -6.81
C ARG A 131 -0.76 19.96 -7.88
N GLU A 132 0.35 19.92 -8.61
CA GLU A 132 0.66 20.91 -9.65
C GLU A 132 -0.05 20.65 -10.98
N SER A 133 -0.70 19.51 -11.16
CA SER A 133 -1.35 19.13 -12.41
C SER A 133 -2.62 19.95 -12.73
N GLY A 134 -3.23 20.59 -11.73
CA GLY A 134 -4.53 21.27 -11.88
C GLY A 134 -5.73 20.32 -11.96
N LEU A 135 -5.53 19.00 -11.94
CA LEU A 135 -6.60 18.01 -11.96
C LEU A 135 -7.25 17.88 -10.57
N PRO A 136 -8.54 17.54 -10.47
CA PRO A 136 -9.13 17.13 -9.19
C PRO A 136 -8.41 15.88 -8.64
N TYR A 137 -8.03 15.90 -7.36
CA TYR A 137 -7.32 14.78 -6.77
C TYR A 137 -7.68 14.52 -5.31
N ALA A 138 -7.37 13.31 -4.84
CA ALA A 138 -7.20 12.98 -3.44
C ALA A 138 -5.95 12.13 -3.27
N ILE A 139 -5.12 12.45 -2.28
CA ILE A 139 -3.93 11.67 -1.93
C ILE A 139 -4.22 10.97 -0.61
N LEU A 140 -4.13 9.63 -0.60
CA LEU A 140 -4.18 8.84 0.63
C LEU A 140 -2.80 8.31 0.94
N ARG A 141 -2.40 8.44 2.21
CA ARG A 141 -1.14 7.93 2.74
C ARG A 141 -1.39 6.76 3.69
N PRO A 142 -1.59 5.54 3.14
CA PRO A 142 -1.82 4.38 3.99
C PRO A 142 -0.59 4.07 4.85
N SER A 143 -0.85 3.75 6.12
CA SER A 143 0.13 3.17 7.03
C SER A 143 -0.06 1.66 7.04
N ALA A 144 1.02 0.92 6.71
CA ALA A 144 1.13 -0.54 6.85
C ALA A 144 -0.20 -1.31 6.56
N PRO A 145 -0.67 -1.35 5.31
CA PRO A 145 -1.97 -1.95 4.98
C PRO A 145 -2.01 -3.45 5.32
N TYR A 146 -3.14 -3.89 5.84
CA TYR A 146 -3.38 -5.29 6.21
C TYR A 146 -4.81 -5.73 5.92
N GLY A 147 -5.08 -7.03 6.03
CA GLY A 147 -6.40 -7.62 5.83
C GLY A 147 -6.29 -9.05 5.29
N PRO A 148 -7.40 -9.71 4.97
CA PRO A 148 -7.38 -11.06 4.43
C PRO A 148 -6.82 -11.08 3.01
N ARG A 149 -6.28 -12.22 2.61
CA ARG A 149 -5.85 -12.47 1.23
C ARG A 149 -7.04 -12.92 0.40
N LEU A 150 -7.18 -12.38 -0.80
CA LEU A 150 -8.22 -12.85 -1.71
C LEU A 150 -7.96 -14.31 -2.12
N ALA A 151 -8.96 -15.18 -2.00
CA ALA A 151 -8.83 -16.57 -2.40
C ALA A 151 -8.58 -16.74 -3.91
N THR A 152 -9.14 -15.83 -4.71
CA THR A 152 -9.08 -15.84 -6.18
C THR A 152 -7.83 -15.18 -6.75
N HIS A 153 -7.09 -14.40 -5.93
CA HIS A 153 -5.92 -13.66 -6.40
C HIS A 153 -4.83 -13.57 -5.33
N GLN A 154 -3.62 -13.98 -5.70
CA GLN A 154 -2.44 -13.94 -4.84
C GLN A 154 -1.42 -12.95 -5.43
N PRO A 155 -1.28 -11.74 -4.85
CA PRO A 155 -0.23 -10.80 -5.25
C PRO A 155 1.17 -11.39 -5.07
N ARG A 156 2.11 -11.01 -5.93
CA ARG A 156 3.51 -11.46 -5.79
C ARG A 156 4.18 -10.85 -4.56
N HIS A 157 3.90 -9.58 -4.29
CA HIS A 157 4.39 -8.90 -3.09
C HIS A 157 3.53 -9.29 -1.89
N ARG A 158 4.18 -9.55 -0.76
CA ARG A 158 3.51 -9.78 0.52
C ARG A 158 3.64 -8.52 1.38
N GLU A 159 2.53 -8.03 1.87
CA GLU A 159 2.56 -6.95 2.85
C GLU A 159 3.27 -7.38 4.14
N SER A 160 3.89 -6.43 4.82
CA SER A 160 4.68 -6.68 6.04
C SER A 160 3.87 -7.42 7.12
N PHE A 161 2.60 -7.08 7.28
CA PHE A 161 1.72 -7.71 8.26
C PHE A 161 1.35 -9.15 7.90
N HIS A 162 1.24 -9.50 6.63
CA HIS A 162 1.07 -10.90 6.23
C HIS A 162 2.32 -11.74 6.56
N THR A 163 3.50 -11.16 6.38
CA THR A 163 4.76 -11.82 6.72
C THR A 163 4.89 -11.99 8.23
N LEU A 164 4.57 -10.94 9.00
CA LEU A 164 4.58 -10.99 10.46
C LEU A 164 3.58 -12.01 11.01
N ALA A 165 2.35 -12.02 10.52
CA ALA A 165 1.33 -12.98 10.93
C ALA A 165 1.74 -14.43 10.63
N ALA A 166 2.31 -14.68 9.44
CA ALA A 166 2.82 -16.00 9.08
C ALA A 166 3.98 -16.43 9.99
N LEU A 167 4.86 -15.50 10.36
CA LEU A 167 5.96 -15.75 11.29
C LEU A 167 5.44 -16.11 12.70
N VAL A 168 4.49 -15.33 13.23
CA VAL A 168 3.86 -15.59 14.54
C VAL A 168 3.16 -16.95 14.57
N GLN A 169 2.51 -17.35 13.47
CA GLN A 169 1.79 -18.63 13.39
C GLN A 169 2.72 -19.85 13.29
N ARG A 170 3.87 -19.71 12.62
CA ARG A 170 4.69 -20.87 12.21
C ARG A 170 6.03 -20.97 12.91
N SER A 171 6.59 -19.86 13.37
CA SER A 171 7.93 -19.84 14.01
C SER A 171 7.83 -19.88 15.54
N PRO A 172 8.71 -20.59 16.21
CA PRO A 172 8.85 -20.52 17.66
C PRO A 172 9.49 -19.20 18.12
N VAL A 173 10.11 -18.43 17.21
CA VAL A 173 10.80 -17.18 17.50
C VAL A 173 10.37 -16.10 16.50
N VAL A 174 10.05 -14.90 17.00
CA VAL A 174 9.74 -13.71 16.20
C VAL A 174 10.83 -12.65 16.47
N PRO A 175 11.70 -12.36 15.49
CA PRO A 175 12.68 -11.30 15.64
C PRO A 175 12.03 -9.93 15.54
N VAL A 176 12.43 -9.00 16.41
CA VAL A 176 11.95 -7.60 16.45
C VAL A 176 13.16 -6.68 16.49
N ILE A 177 13.09 -5.57 15.76
CA ILE A 177 14.14 -4.55 15.76
C ILE A 177 14.08 -3.77 17.08
N GLY A 178 15.22 -3.52 17.69
CA GLY A 178 15.30 -2.75 18.95
C GLY A 178 14.51 -3.42 20.07
N ASP A 179 13.82 -2.64 20.85
CA ASP A 179 12.99 -3.11 21.97
C ASP A 179 11.51 -3.35 21.61
N GLY A 180 11.11 -3.04 20.35
CA GLY A 180 9.75 -3.24 19.86
C GLY A 180 8.73 -2.24 20.43
N THR A 181 9.16 -1.12 21.02
CA THR A 181 8.28 -0.07 21.56
C THR A 181 7.82 0.93 20.50
N TYR A 182 8.46 1.00 19.34
CA TYR A 182 8.01 1.81 18.21
C TYR A 182 6.60 1.43 17.76
N ARG A 183 5.83 2.43 17.38
CA ARG A 183 4.39 2.28 17.10
C ARG A 183 4.10 2.19 15.61
N ARG A 184 3.02 1.46 15.31
CA ARG A 184 2.41 1.33 13.98
C ARG A 184 0.92 1.60 14.12
N GLN A 185 0.34 2.15 13.06
CA GLN A 185 -1.11 2.42 12.98
C GLN A 185 -1.68 1.81 11.71
N PRO A 186 -1.70 0.46 11.62
CA PRO A 186 -2.02 -0.25 10.38
C PRO A 186 -3.46 -0.03 9.95
N VAL A 187 -3.67 0.21 8.65
CA VAL A 187 -4.99 0.39 8.04
C VAL A 187 -5.52 -0.91 7.46
N HIS A 188 -6.78 -1.24 7.74
CA HIS A 188 -7.42 -2.38 7.11
C HIS A 188 -7.76 -2.10 5.66
N VAL A 189 -7.58 -3.09 4.78
CA VAL A 189 -7.75 -2.94 3.33
C VAL A 189 -9.17 -2.58 2.91
N ASP A 190 -10.20 -3.02 3.67
CA ASP A 190 -11.59 -2.60 3.42
C ASP A 190 -11.78 -1.11 3.71
N ASP A 191 -11.26 -0.63 4.85
CA ASP A 191 -11.39 0.76 5.26
C ASP A 191 -10.67 1.69 4.30
N PHE A 192 -9.47 1.29 3.84
CA PHE A 192 -8.76 1.99 2.77
C PHE A 192 -9.59 2.04 1.48
N SER A 193 -10.19 0.92 1.08
CA SER A 193 -11.00 0.85 -0.13
C SER A 193 -12.27 1.70 -0.03
N ASP A 194 -12.96 1.64 1.11
CA ASP A 194 -14.16 2.45 1.37
C ASP A 194 -13.83 3.95 1.38
N ALA A 195 -12.68 4.35 1.95
CA ALA A 195 -12.22 5.73 1.92
C ALA A 195 -11.94 6.22 0.50
N VAL A 196 -11.30 5.41 -0.36
CA VAL A 196 -11.10 5.73 -1.79
C VAL A 196 -12.45 5.97 -2.48
N LEU A 197 -13.42 5.07 -2.28
CA LEU A 197 -14.73 5.17 -2.90
C LEU A 197 -15.52 6.39 -2.40
N ALA A 198 -15.47 6.67 -1.10
CA ALA A 198 -16.12 7.84 -0.51
C ALA A 198 -15.54 9.15 -1.06
N LEU A 199 -14.21 9.25 -1.21
CA LEU A 199 -13.56 10.43 -1.80
C LEU A 199 -13.93 10.62 -3.27
N LEU A 200 -14.05 9.55 -4.06
CA LEU A 200 -14.54 9.61 -5.44
C LEU A 200 -15.98 10.14 -5.49
N GLN A 201 -16.84 9.69 -4.60
CA GLN A 201 -18.23 10.17 -4.50
C GLN A 201 -18.32 11.64 -4.06
N ALA A 202 -17.41 12.09 -3.20
CA ALA A 202 -17.32 13.48 -2.73
C ALA A 202 -16.72 14.45 -3.76
N GLY A 203 -16.29 13.98 -4.94
CA GLY A 203 -15.76 14.82 -6.02
C GLY A 203 -14.30 15.24 -5.87
N LEU A 204 -13.52 14.50 -5.10
CA LEU A 204 -12.07 14.68 -4.90
C LEU A 204 -11.68 16.09 -4.40
N PRO A 205 -11.49 16.28 -3.10
CA PRO A 205 -11.36 17.61 -2.48
C PRO A 205 -10.01 18.32 -2.71
N SER A 206 -9.13 17.79 -3.57
CA SER A 206 -7.77 18.29 -3.86
C SER A 206 -6.91 18.42 -2.60
N ARG A 207 -6.95 17.39 -1.75
CA ARG A 207 -6.23 17.31 -0.48
C ARG A 207 -5.51 15.99 -0.31
N ALA A 208 -4.55 15.97 0.63
CA ALA A 208 -3.90 14.75 1.11
C ALA A 208 -4.45 14.37 2.49
N PHE A 209 -4.62 13.07 2.72
CA PHE A 209 -5.13 12.48 3.95
C PHE A 209 -4.21 11.38 4.45
N GLU A 210 -3.98 11.36 5.76
CA GLU A 210 -3.37 10.21 6.42
C GLU A 210 -4.43 9.11 6.53
N ALA A 211 -4.06 7.89 6.16
CA ALA A 211 -4.97 6.74 6.16
C ALA A 211 -4.41 5.64 7.08
N GLY A 212 -4.39 5.92 8.37
CA GLY A 212 -4.12 4.95 9.42
C GLY A 212 -5.36 4.21 9.87
N GLY A 213 -5.19 3.15 10.66
CA GLY A 213 -6.29 2.52 11.38
C GLY A 213 -6.69 3.30 12.64
N GLY A 214 -7.79 2.92 13.28
CA GLY A 214 -8.31 3.56 14.48
C GLY A 214 -7.46 3.35 15.75
N GLU A 215 -6.35 2.62 15.67
CA GLU A 215 -5.52 2.27 16.83
C GLU A 215 -4.03 2.28 16.49
N ALA A 216 -3.24 3.01 17.27
CA ALA A 216 -1.77 3.00 17.21
C ALA A 216 -1.22 2.03 18.28
N LEU A 217 -0.44 1.04 17.87
CA LEU A 217 0.08 -0.02 18.74
C LEU A 217 1.60 -0.14 18.63
N THR A 218 2.25 -0.51 19.73
CA THR A 218 3.65 -0.93 19.67
C THR A 218 3.80 -2.24 18.90
N MET A 219 4.97 -2.47 18.29
CA MET A 219 5.24 -3.73 17.60
C MET A 219 5.07 -4.93 18.53
N ASN A 220 5.48 -4.82 19.79
CA ASN A 220 5.27 -5.85 20.80
C ASN A 220 3.78 -6.14 21.04
N ALA A 221 2.95 -5.11 21.14
CA ALA A 221 1.51 -5.27 21.32
C ALA A 221 0.84 -5.92 20.09
N ILE A 222 1.25 -5.55 18.87
CA ILE A 222 0.80 -6.17 17.63
C ILE A 222 1.13 -7.67 17.62
N ILE A 223 2.38 -8.04 17.94
CA ILE A 223 2.80 -9.45 17.99
C ILE A 223 2.01 -10.21 19.05
N ALA A 224 1.83 -9.65 20.24
CA ALA A 224 1.05 -10.28 21.31
C ALA A 224 -0.40 -10.54 20.86
N ARG A 225 -1.03 -9.59 20.16
CA ARG A 225 -2.38 -9.78 19.61
C ARG A 225 -2.46 -10.88 18.56
N LEU A 226 -1.54 -10.87 17.60
CA LEU A 226 -1.48 -11.92 16.58
C LEU A 226 -1.22 -13.29 17.20
N ALA A 227 -0.36 -13.37 18.22
CA ALA A 227 -0.06 -14.59 18.94
C ALA A 227 -1.29 -15.15 19.69
N ALA A 228 -2.04 -14.27 20.37
CA ALA A 228 -3.28 -14.63 21.05
C ALA A 228 -4.34 -15.15 20.06
N LEU A 229 -4.55 -14.47 18.93
CA LEU A 229 -5.47 -14.90 17.89
C LEU A 229 -5.07 -16.22 17.25
N ALA A 230 -3.77 -16.44 17.03
CA ALA A 230 -3.21 -17.68 16.48
C ALA A 230 -3.15 -18.81 17.51
N ARG A 231 -3.46 -18.56 18.79
CA ARG A 231 -3.26 -19.49 19.90
C ARG A 231 -1.82 -20.02 19.96
N ARG A 232 -0.85 -19.12 19.83
CA ARG A 232 0.58 -19.40 19.82
C ARG A 232 1.28 -18.57 20.90
N GLN A 233 2.47 -19.00 21.29
CA GLN A 233 3.32 -18.28 22.24
C GLN A 233 4.77 -18.24 21.73
N PRO A 234 5.03 -17.54 20.61
CA PRO A 234 6.38 -17.44 20.10
C PRO A 234 7.24 -16.62 21.05
N ARG A 235 8.51 -16.93 21.14
CA ARG A 235 9.49 -16.11 21.85
C ARG A 235 9.80 -14.88 21.00
N VAL A 236 9.59 -13.67 21.53
CA VAL A 236 10.02 -12.43 20.88
C VAL A 236 11.53 -12.27 21.15
N LEU A 237 12.29 -12.10 20.06
CA LEU A 237 13.74 -11.89 20.12
C LEU A 237 14.04 -10.46 19.67
N HIS A 238 14.40 -9.60 20.63
CA HIS A 238 14.79 -8.23 20.37
C HIS A 238 16.24 -8.19 19.86
N LEU A 239 16.44 -7.63 18.66
CA LEU A 239 17.72 -7.58 17.99
C LEU A 239 18.13 -6.13 17.71
N PRO A 240 19.41 -5.76 17.95
CA PRO A 240 19.94 -4.50 17.45
C PRO A 240 19.69 -4.37 15.94
N LYS A 241 19.34 -3.17 15.48
CA LYS A 241 19.00 -2.88 14.08
C LYS A 241 20.02 -3.44 13.08
N ALA A 242 21.33 -3.27 13.39
CA ALA A 242 22.41 -3.77 12.53
C ALA A 242 22.36 -5.29 12.34
N LEU A 243 22.12 -6.06 13.40
CA LEU A 243 22.01 -7.51 13.35
C LEU A 243 20.74 -7.94 12.62
N PHE A 244 19.62 -7.24 12.84
CA PHE A 244 18.37 -7.51 12.13
C PHE A 244 18.55 -7.32 10.62
N VAL A 245 19.17 -6.22 10.18
CA VAL A 245 19.46 -5.94 8.77
C VAL A 245 20.31 -7.04 8.13
N GLN A 246 21.37 -7.51 8.84
CA GLN A 246 22.21 -8.59 8.32
C GLN A 246 21.45 -9.91 8.19
N ALA A 247 20.66 -10.28 9.19
CA ALA A 247 19.83 -11.50 9.15
C ALA A 247 18.79 -11.43 8.03
N ALA A 248 18.20 -10.28 7.86
CA ALA A 248 17.17 -10.05 6.85
C ALA A 248 17.69 -10.08 5.41
N ARG A 249 18.97 -9.73 5.17
CA ARG A 249 19.62 -9.90 3.84
C ARG A 249 19.66 -11.35 3.36
N LEU A 250 19.52 -12.31 4.26
CA LEU A 250 19.43 -13.74 3.93
C LEU A 250 18.02 -14.15 3.46
N ALA A 251 17.01 -13.28 3.65
CA ALA A 251 15.65 -13.55 3.22
C ALA A 251 15.43 -13.05 1.77
N PRO A 252 14.98 -13.89 0.83
CA PRO A 252 14.94 -13.55 -0.61
C PRO A 252 14.02 -12.39 -0.97
N ASP A 253 13.00 -12.11 -0.15
CA ASP A 253 11.99 -11.07 -0.40
C ASP A 253 12.20 -9.79 0.43
N PHE A 254 13.33 -9.67 1.09
CA PHE A 254 13.60 -8.60 2.01
C PHE A 254 14.23 -7.37 1.33
N ASP A 255 13.68 -6.17 1.58
CA ASP A 255 14.23 -4.91 1.12
C ASP A 255 14.82 -4.11 2.28
N PRO A 256 16.16 -3.99 2.36
CA PRO A 256 16.81 -3.23 3.42
C PRO A 256 16.42 -1.74 3.46
N SER A 257 16.00 -1.15 2.34
CA SER A 257 15.60 0.25 2.29
C SER A 257 14.33 0.53 3.10
N LEU A 258 13.47 -0.48 3.27
CA LEU A 258 12.27 -0.39 4.09
C LEU A 258 12.56 -0.49 5.59
N ILE A 259 13.78 -0.89 5.98
CA ILE A 259 14.19 -0.96 7.38
C ILE A 259 14.82 0.34 7.86
N ALA A 260 15.15 1.24 6.96
CA ALA A 260 15.80 2.48 7.32
C ALA A 260 15.08 3.19 8.49
N ALA A 261 13.74 3.23 8.47
CA ALA A 261 12.90 3.81 9.51
C ALA A 261 12.07 2.76 10.28
N ALA A 262 12.44 1.47 10.22
CA ALA A 262 11.59 0.39 10.77
C ALA A 262 11.50 0.37 12.30
N ASP A 263 12.40 1.05 12.99
CA ASP A 263 12.43 1.27 14.45
C ASP A 263 11.91 2.66 14.87
N GLU A 264 11.41 3.46 13.92
CA GLU A 264 10.76 4.75 14.20
C GLU A 264 9.24 4.56 14.25
N ASP A 265 8.53 5.45 14.96
CA ASP A 265 7.06 5.47 14.92
C ASP A 265 6.56 5.77 13.50
N GLU A 266 5.60 4.99 13.04
CA GLU A 266 4.89 5.21 11.78
C GLU A 266 3.41 5.36 12.08
N LEU A 267 3.00 6.60 12.27
CA LEU A 267 1.64 6.98 12.63
C LEU A 267 0.99 7.73 11.47
N ALA A 268 -0.30 7.53 11.31
CA ALA A 268 -1.12 8.17 10.29
C ALA A 268 -2.50 8.46 10.91
N ASP A 269 -2.67 9.67 11.44
CA ASP A 269 -3.93 10.07 12.09
C ASP A 269 -5.06 10.15 11.06
N PRO A 270 -6.08 9.30 11.13
CA PRO A 270 -7.18 9.29 10.17
C PRO A 270 -8.23 10.38 10.39
N ALA A 271 -8.14 11.22 11.41
CA ALA A 271 -9.21 12.13 11.83
C ALA A 271 -9.71 13.03 10.68
N GLU A 272 -8.83 13.58 9.84
CA GLU A 272 -9.26 14.38 8.68
C GLU A 272 -9.94 13.54 7.61
N LEU A 273 -9.48 12.30 7.38
CA LEU A 273 -10.08 11.38 6.43
C LEU A 273 -11.47 10.94 6.91
N GLU A 274 -11.61 10.62 8.19
CA GLU A 274 -12.88 10.26 8.83
C GLU A 274 -13.89 11.42 8.74
N ALA A 275 -13.46 12.63 9.06
CA ALA A 275 -14.31 13.83 8.95
C ALA A 275 -14.75 14.10 7.50
N GLN A 276 -13.87 13.87 6.52
CA GLN A 276 -14.17 14.07 5.09
C GLN A 276 -15.12 13.01 4.52
N THR A 277 -15.00 11.78 4.99
CA THR A 277 -15.70 10.62 4.39
C THR A 277 -16.90 10.13 5.22
N GLY A 278 -16.99 10.52 6.47
CA GLY A 278 -17.99 10.00 7.44
C GLY A 278 -17.71 8.56 7.87
N LEU A 279 -16.55 8.00 7.51
CA LEU A 279 -16.13 6.65 7.89
C LEU A 279 -15.43 6.68 9.26
N VAL A 280 -15.37 5.53 9.91
CA VAL A 280 -14.56 5.31 11.11
C VAL A 280 -13.58 4.19 10.81
N MET A 281 -12.30 4.47 10.91
CA MET A 281 -11.25 3.49 10.67
C MET A 281 -11.22 2.47 11.81
N ARG A 282 -11.33 1.18 11.47
CA ARG A 282 -11.36 0.11 12.49
C ARG A 282 -10.05 0.02 13.25
N PRO A 283 -10.12 -0.28 14.57
CA PRO A 283 -8.94 -0.64 15.35
C PRO A 283 -8.28 -1.92 14.81
N PHE A 284 -6.95 -2.01 14.93
CA PHE A 284 -6.23 -3.24 14.56
C PHE A 284 -6.76 -4.47 15.29
N THR A 285 -7.18 -4.31 16.54
CA THR A 285 -7.80 -5.35 17.35
C THR A 285 -8.95 -6.07 16.65
N ASP A 286 -9.78 -5.33 15.94
CA ASP A 286 -10.99 -5.86 15.30
C ASP A 286 -10.69 -6.54 13.97
N GLY A 287 -9.74 -5.98 13.20
CA GLY A 287 -9.36 -6.48 11.89
C GLY A 287 -8.28 -7.57 11.90
N ALA A 288 -7.46 -7.68 12.95
CA ALA A 288 -6.31 -8.60 12.99
C ALA A 288 -6.66 -10.09 12.82
N ARG A 289 -7.91 -10.49 13.08
CA ARG A 289 -8.41 -11.85 12.84
C ARG A 289 -8.26 -12.28 11.39
N ASP A 290 -8.32 -11.34 10.46
CA ASP A 290 -8.24 -11.59 9.03
C ASP A 290 -6.82 -11.96 8.57
N LEU A 291 -5.80 -11.70 9.40
CA LEU A 291 -4.42 -12.10 9.18
C LEU A 291 -4.12 -13.55 9.63
N VAL A 292 -4.98 -14.14 10.46
CA VAL A 292 -4.70 -15.41 11.17
C VAL A 292 -5.60 -16.55 10.69
N ARG A 293 -6.49 -16.26 9.76
CA ARG A 293 -7.39 -17.25 9.12
C ARG A 293 -6.69 -18.15 8.11
#